data_9e8bd018ce082aa8b08f1f7b2e79d4ce
#
_entry.id   9e8bd018ce082aa8b08f1f7b2e79d4ce
#
_cell.length_a   1.000
_cell.length_b   1.000
_cell.length_c   1.000
_cell.angle_alpha   90.00
_cell.angle_beta   90.00
_cell.angle_gamma   90.00
#
_symmetry.space_group_name_H-M   'P 1'
#
loop_
_entity.id
_entity.type
_entity.pdbx_description
1 polymer ?
#
loop_
_entity_poly.entity_id
_entity_poly.type
_entity_poly.pdbx_seq_one_letter_code
_entity_poly.pdbx_strand_id
1 'polypeptide(L)'
;MKLWKRLTALCLSVLVCVTLLTACGRKESADGRASLSVCVGETPATYDPIYAQRIGDQTILNHLYENLMRLETGENSQAIAVPGAAKSVDMKENSDGTVTYTFRLRGGKWSDGVEVTASDFVYAWQRLADPATGSVDAPLLSIVSGYAEAQASGDMSLLAVSAKSSTTLVVTLTGHYDWFLREVCTSIATMPLRQDVVQRLKQEADAANDNLKEDETPRRWWSDPTRLVTNGPYTASAEDENALTLTENTAYGKKLTGPEDLTFCFGDTQTAEVLYDQGVVDAVWPLTEEEMAEQMEADETWQAEPVLETYSVMFNCSRLEDESIRKALSLVIDREQLTAMAGITAQPAEGLVPPGVPEDNADLDFRACGGSLLDNDPESYADRCQDAVDLMQNAGYDRGSDLSAELGALEYLYVDQGSNKTVAMALCGMWGYYLG
;
A
#
# COMPACT_ATOMS: atom_id res chain seq x y z
N MET A 1 1.33 4.96 54.97
CA MET A 1 2.27 4.31 54.05
C MET A 1 1.72 4.04 52.66
N LYS A 2 0.47 3.57 52.47
CA LYS A 2 -0.08 3.30 51.12
C LYS A 2 -0.38 4.55 50.27
N LEU A 3 -0.74 5.67 50.88
CA LEU A 3 -1.03 6.93 50.17
C LEU A 3 0.25 7.60 49.65
N TRP A 4 1.29 7.54 50.38
CA TRP A 4 2.60 8.11 49.98
C TRP A 4 3.28 7.34 48.85
N LYS A 5 3.12 6.01 48.79
CA LYS A 5 3.60 5.19 47.68
C LYS A 5 2.82 5.42 46.39
N ARG A 6 1.53 5.78 46.47
CA ARG A 6 0.70 6.13 45.28
C ARG A 6 1.03 7.54 44.77
N LEU A 7 1.32 8.50 45.67
CA LEU A 7 1.77 9.84 45.29
C LEU A 7 3.18 9.81 44.66
N THR A 8 4.11 9.00 45.21
CA THR A 8 5.44 8.86 44.58
C THR A 8 5.41 8.15 43.25
N ALA A 9 4.53 7.17 43.04
CA ALA A 9 4.34 6.51 41.73
C ALA A 9 3.72 7.47 40.71
N LEU A 10 2.73 8.29 41.11
CA LEU A 10 2.13 9.32 40.26
C LEU A 10 3.12 10.41 39.88
N CYS A 11 3.94 10.87 40.81
CA CYS A 11 4.99 11.85 40.55
C CYS A 11 6.12 11.28 39.66
N LEU A 12 6.44 9.97 39.77
CA LEU A 12 7.43 9.34 38.92
C LEU A 12 6.89 9.17 37.49
N SER A 13 5.63 8.79 37.32
CA SER A 13 5.00 8.68 35.98
C SER A 13 4.91 10.04 35.29
N VAL A 14 4.52 11.10 36.03
CA VAL A 14 4.48 12.47 35.49
C VAL A 14 5.90 12.96 35.17
N LEU A 15 6.92 12.59 35.95
CA LEU A 15 8.31 12.99 35.71
C LEU A 15 8.89 12.25 34.47
N VAL A 16 8.54 11.00 34.24
CA VAL A 16 8.90 10.24 33.04
C VAL A 16 8.21 10.81 31.80
N CYS A 17 6.92 11.15 31.90
CA CYS A 17 6.21 11.85 30.80
C CYS A 17 6.80 13.22 30.49
N VAL A 18 7.21 14.01 31.50
CA VAL A 18 7.83 15.33 31.31
C VAL A 18 9.25 15.21 30.71
N THR A 19 9.99 14.14 30.99
CA THR A 19 11.33 13.93 30.39
C THR A 19 11.21 13.42 28.93
N LEU A 20 10.14 12.74 28.56
CA LEU A 20 9.86 12.39 27.17
C LEU A 20 9.39 13.62 26.36
N LEU A 21 8.65 14.55 26.99
CA LEU A 21 8.19 15.81 26.36
C LEU A 21 9.33 16.82 26.10
N THR A 22 10.47 16.71 26.79
CA THR A 22 11.63 17.58 26.52
C THR A 22 12.55 17.05 25.41
N ALA A 23 12.35 15.82 24.91
CA ALA A 23 13.11 15.28 23.79
C ALA A 23 12.56 15.68 22.42
N CYS A 24 11.29 16.11 22.32
CA CYS A 24 10.67 16.65 21.11
C CYS A 24 10.71 18.19 21.03
N GLY A 25 11.76 18.83 21.53
CA GLY A 25 12.03 20.22 21.21
C GLY A 25 12.40 20.31 19.71
N ARG A 26 11.57 20.97 18.91
CA ARG A 26 11.87 21.35 17.52
C ARG A 26 13.32 21.83 17.45
N LYS A 27 14.23 20.99 16.96
CA LYS A 27 15.58 21.44 16.60
C LYS A 27 15.44 22.14 15.25
N GLU A 28 15.50 23.46 15.24
CA GLU A 28 15.80 24.16 13.99
C GLU A 28 17.22 23.74 13.57
N SER A 29 17.33 23.21 12.37
CA SER A 29 18.62 22.88 11.77
C SER A 29 19.45 24.14 11.52
N ALA A 30 20.75 24.00 11.33
CA ALA A 30 21.67 25.13 11.06
C ALA A 30 21.32 25.89 9.76
N ASP A 31 20.53 25.30 8.85
CA ASP A 31 20.07 25.89 7.59
C ASP A 31 18.58 26.28 7.61
N GLY A 32 17.91 26.19 8.77
CA GLY A 32 16.53 26.62 8.98
C GLY A 32 15.45 25.66 8.47
N ARG A 33 15.80 24.40 8.10
CA ARG A 33 14.82 23.37 7.76
C ARG A 33 14.23 22.77 9.04
N ALA A 34 12.93 22.51 9.06
CA ALA A 34 12.23 21.92 10.19
C ALA A 34 12.35 20.40 10.18
N SER A 35 12.26 19.77 11.35
CA SER A 35 11.94 18.35 11.47
C SER A 35 10.43 18.15 11.31
N LEU A 36 10.00 17.02 10.77
CA LEU A 36 8.60 16.64 10.62
C LEU A 36 8.35 15.30 11.30
N SER A 37 7.28 15.24 12.10
CA SER A 37 6.82 14.02 12.75
C SER A 37 5.45 13.62 12.22
N VAL A 38 5.32 12.37 11.77
CA VAL A 38 4.08 11.84 11.15
C VAL A 38 3.71 10.53 11.83
N CYS A 39 2.47 10.36 12.26
CA CYS A 39 1.96 9.06 12.66
C CYS A 39 1.51 8.30 11.40
N VAL A 40 2.06 7.08 11.21
CA VAL A 40 1.81 6.28 9.99
C VAL A 40 1.06 4.98 10.27
N GLY A 41 0.36 4.89 11.39
CA GLY A 41 -0.35 3.71 11.82
C GLY A 41 0.56 2.70 12.53
N GLU A 42 0.31 1.42 12.33
CA GLU A 42 1.05 0.36 13.02
C GLU A 42 2.54 0.32 12.62
N THR A 43 3.34 -0.29 13.50
CA THR A 43 4.75 -0.61 13.20
C THR A 43 4.88 -1.31 11.85
N PRO A 44 5.84 -0.92 11.01
CA PRO A 44 6.04 -1.52 9.70
C PRO A 44 6.15 -3.05 9.75
N ALA A 45 5.45 -3.72 8.84
CA ALA A 45 5.54 -5.16 8.70
C ALA A 45 6.85 -5.56 8.03
N THR A 46 7.41 -4.68 7.21
CA THR A 46 8.62 -4.94 6.43
C THR A 46 9.31 -3.67 5.98
N TYR A 47 10.64 -3.76 5.84
CA TYR A 47 11.47 -2.80 5.10
C TYR A 47 12.02 -3.41 3.79
N ASP A 48 11.49 -4.55 3.38
CA ASP A 48 11.80 -5.19 2.10
C ASP A 48 10.78 -4.76 1.03
N PRO A 49 11.19 -4.06 -0.02
CA PRO A 49 10.28 -3.50 -1.03
C PRO A 49 9.30 -4.51 -1.63
N ILE A 50 9.71 -5.77 -1.84
CA ILE A 50 8.85 -6.77 -2.48
C ILE A 50 7.73 -7.34 -1.60
N TYR A 51 7.68 -6.95 -0.31
CA TYR A 51 6.65 -7.39 0.64
C TYR A 51 5.84 -6.22 1.22
N ALA A 52 6.09 -5.00 0.80
CA ALA A 52 5.46 -3.80 1.32
C ALA A 52 4.04 -3.62 0.78
N GLN A 53 3.05 -4.13 1.51
CA GLN A 53 1.64 -4.08 1.12
C GLN A 53 0.84 -3.01 1.87
N ARG A 54 1.34 -2.55 3.03
CA ARG A 54 0.69 -1.53 3.84
C ARG A 54 1.10 -0.14 3.40
N ILE A 55 0.19 0.82 3.47
CA ILE A 55 0.47 2.23 3.12
C ILE A 55 1.63 2.79 3.96
N GLY A 56 1.68 2.47 5.27
CA GLY A 56 2.77 2.88 6.15
C GLY A 56 4.14 2.35 5.71
N ASP A 57 4.23 1.05 5.35
CA ASP A 57 5.46 0.44 4.83
C ASP A 57 5.91 1.15 3.55
N GLN A 58 4.97 1.36 2.60
CA GLN A 58 5.23 2.01 1.32
C GLN A 58 5.65 3.47 1.50
N THR A 59 5.00 4.19 2.43
CA THR A 59 5.36 5.58 2.76
C THR A 59 6.81 5.67 3.21
N ILE A 60 7.23 4.82 4.13
CA ILE A 60 8.61 4.81 4.62
C ILE A 60 9.60 4.44 3.52
N LEU A 61 9.31 3.39 2.74
CA LEU A 61 10.20 2.94 1.67
C LEU A 61 10.39 3.98 0.56
N ASN A 62 9.36 4.78 0.26
CA ASN A 62 9.46 5.91 -0.69
C ASN A 62 10.44 7.01 -0.23
N HIS A 63 10.73 7.09 1.06
CA HIS A 63 11.75 8.00 1.59
C HIS A 63 13.15 7.38 1.63
N LEU A 64 13.22 6.05 1.75
CA LEU A 64 14.49 5.31 1.81
C LEU A 64 15.07 4.98 0.43
N TYR A 65 14.21 4.77 -0.57
CA TYR A 65 14.65 4.36 -1.92
C TYR A 65 14.14 5.30 -3.01
N GLU A 66 14.88 5.37 -4.12
CA GLU A 66 14.46 6.03 -5.35
C GLU A 66 14.45 5.03 -6.51
N ASN A 67 13.28 4.88 -7.15
CA ASN A 67 13.10 3.99 -8.29
C ASN A 67 13.53 4.65 -9.62
N LEU A 68 13.43 3.92 -10.74
CA LEU A 68 13.72 4.44 -12.09
C LEU A 68 12.92 5.68 -12.40
N MET A 69 11.65 5.65 -12.14
CA MET A 69 10.69 6.76 -12.23
C MET A 69 10.08 7.04 -10.87
N ARG A 70 9.47 8.21 -10.70
CA ARG A 70 8.67 8.57 -9.53
C ARG A 70 7.38 9.24 -9.98
N LEU A 71 6.36 9.22 -9.16
CA LEU A 71 5.11 9.94 -9.41
C LEU A 71 5.23 11.38 -8.93
N GLU A 72 4.72 12.30 -9.72
CA GLU A 72 4.49 13.69 -9.35
C GLU A 72 3.07 14.09 -9.76
N THR A 73 2.47 15.06 -9.06
CA THR A 73 1.16 15.60 -9.43
C THR A 73 1.32 16.52 -10.64
N GLY A 74 0.68 16.18 -11.75
CA GLY A 74 0.62 16.98 -12.96
C GLY A 74 -0.40 18.12 -12.88
N GLU A 75 -0.55 18.88 -13.99
CA GLU A 75 -1.39 20.08 -14.04
C GLU A 75 -2.88 19.84 -13.71
N ASN A 76 -3.41 18.66 -13.98
CA ASN A 76 -4.81 18.29 -13.74
C ASN A 76 -4.99 17.38 -12.52
N SER A 77 -4.11 17.46 -11.53
CA SER A 77 -4.06 16.54 -10.38
C SER A 77 -3.83 15.08 -10.77
N GLN A 78 -3.41 14.78 -12.00
CA GLN A 78 -3.07 13.45 -12.45
C GLN A 78 -1.70 13.04 -11.96
N ALA A 79 -1.54 11.78 -11.59
CA ALA A 79 -0.23 11.22 -11.29
C ALA A 79 0.56 10.98 -12.57
N ILE A 80 1.66 11.70 -12.75
CA ILE A 80 2.57 11.56 -13.89
C ILE A 80 3.90 10.94 -13.48
N ALA A 81 4.40 10.03 -14.32
CA ALA A 81 5.72 9.44 -14.12
C ALA A 81 6.82 10.38 -14.62
N VAL A 82 7.67 10.80 -13.69
CA VAL A 82 8.84 11.64 -13.99
C VAL A 82 10.15 10.88 -13.69
N PRO A 83 11.28 11.27 -14.31
CA PRO A 83 12.55 10.60 -14.06
C PRO A 83 13.00 10.65 -12.59
N GLY A 84 13.17 9.49 -11.96
CA GLY A 84 13.73 9.27 -10.64
C GLY A 84 15.25 9.04 -10.69
N ALA A 85 15.68 7.81 -10.45
CA ALA A 85 17.09 7.38 -10.63
C ALA A 85 17.50 7.35 -12.09
N ALA A 86 16.56 7.17 -13.03
CA ALA A 86 16.83 7.36 -14.44
C ALA A 86 16.99 8.84 -14.78
N LYS A 87 17.94 9.16 -15.65
CA LYS A 87 18.12 10.49 -16.26
C LYS A 87 17.26 10.63 -17.51
N SER A 88 17.18 9.56 -18.31
CA SER A 88 16.38 9.49 -19.52
C SER A 88 15.97 8.04 -19.79
N VAL A 89 14.92 7.90 -20.55
CA VAL A 89 14.42 6.63 -21.07
C VAL A 89 14.21 6.75 -22.57
N ASP A 90 14.72 5.77 -23.31
CA ASP A 90 14.50 5.63 -24.76
C ASP A 90 13.66 4.36 -24.97
N MET A 91 12.60 4.45 -25.78
CA MET A 91 11.73 3.34 -26.17
C MET A 91 11.96 2.99 -27.64
N LYS A 92 11.96 1.70 -27.94
CA LYS A 92 12.08 1.20 -29.32
C LYS A 92 11.15 0.00 -29.52
N GLU A 93 10.27 0.09 -30.50
CA GLU A 93 9.52 -1.04 -30.99
C GLU A 93 10.41 -1.94 -31.86
N ASN A 94 10.35 -3.24 -31.65
CA ASN A 94 11.11 -4.23 -32.40
C ASN A 94 10.24 -4.84 -33.49
N SER A 95 10.86 -5.44 -34.52
CA SER A 95 10.15 -6.04 -35.67
C SER A 95 9.33 -7.28 -35.30
N ASP A 96 9.55 -7.87 -34.15
CA ASP A 96 8.83 -9.02 -33.61
C ASP A 96 7.65 -8.65 -32.71
N GLY A 97 7.34 -7.34 -32.57
CA GLY A 97 6.26 -6.83 -31.73
C GLY A 97 6.64 -6.58 -30.29
N THR A 98 7.84 -6.95 -29.86
CA THR A 98 8.35 -6.60 -28.53
C THR A 98 8.74 -5.14 -28.46
N VAL A 99 8.85 -4.59 -27.24
CA VAL A 99 9.27 -3.19 -27.00
C VAL A 99 10.46 -3.16 -26.06
N THR A 100 11.52 -2.48 -26.46
CA THR A 100 12.72 -2.35 -25.64
C THR A 100 12.83 -0.94 -25.06
N TYR A 101 12.90 -0.85 -23.74
CA TYR A 101 13.20 0.36 -22.99
C TYR A 101 14.67 0.38 -22.59
N THR A 102 15.33 1.52 -22.79
CA THR A 102 16.72 1.76 -22.39
C THR A 102 16.77 2.93 -21.42
N PHE A 103 17.01 2.63 -20.16
CA PHE A 103 17.16 3.64 -19.10
C PHE A 103 18.63 4.02 -18.93
N ARG A 104 18.92 5.32 -18.89
CA ARG A 104 20.23 5.87 -18.53
C ARG A 104 20.16 6.42 -17.12
N LEU A 105 20.92 5.86 -16.20
CA LEU A 105 20.93 6.27 -14.80
C LEU A 105 21.68 7.61 -14.63
N ARG A 106 21.30 8.36 -13.57
CA ARG A 106 21.90 9.68 -13.25
C ARG A 106 23.30 9.60 -12.65
N GLY A 107 23.75 8.42 -12.19
CA GLY A 107 24.98 8.28 -11.40
C GLY A 107 24.79 8.66 -9.94
N GLY A 108 23.66 8.27 -9.33
CA GLY A 108 23.40 8.42 -7.89
C GLY A 108 24.30 7.52 -7.04
N LYS A 109 24.26 7.75 -5.73
CA LYS A 109 25.02 6.94 -4.75
C LYS A 109 24.09 6.34 -3.71
N TRP A 110 24.45 5.17 -3.25
CA TRP A 110 23.94 4.58 -2.04
C TRP A 110 24.39 5.35 -0.80
N SER A 111 23.71 5.20 0.33
CA SER A 111 24.02 5.89 1.59
C SER A 111 25.41 5.59 2.14
N ASP A 112 26.04 4.49 1.72
CA ASP A 112 27.43 4.14 2.02
C ASP A 112 28.45 4.73 1.04
N GLY A 113 28.01 5.53 0.07
CA GLY A 113 28.84 6.22 -0.94
C GLY A 113 29.16 5.40 -2.18
N VAL A 114 28.76 4.13 -2.26
CA VAL A 114 28.92 3.30 -3.46
C VAL A 114 27.96 3.78 -4.55
N GLU A 115 28.34 3.67 -5.83
CA GLU A 115 27.52 4.10 -6.96
C GLU A 115 26.29 3.19 -7.14
N VAL A 116 25.14 3.80 -7.42
CA VAL A 116 23.93 3.08 -7.87
C VAL A 116 24.12 2.66 -9.31
N THR A 117 23.95 1.38 -9.59
CA THR A 117 24.20 0.78 -10.90
C THR A 117 22.95 0.11 -11.49
N ALA A 118 22.98 -0.12 -12.80
CA ALA A 118 21.93 -0.89 -13.47
C ALA A 118 21.81 -2.33 -12.93
N SER A 119 22.89 -2.90 -12.41
CA SER A 119 22.88 -4.24 -11.81
C SER A 119 22.06 -4.31 -10.54
N ASP A 120 21.91 -3.21 -9.79
CA ASP A 120 21.09 -3.16 -8.59
C ASP A 120 19.58 -3.28 -8.93
N PHE A 121 19.16 -2.69 -10.05
CA PHE A 121 17.81 -2.88 -10.61
C PHE A 121 17.62 -4.29 -11.17
N VAL A 122 18.59 -4.83 -11.91
CA VAL A 122 18.53 -6.21 -12.43
C VAL A 122 18.35 -7.19 -11.27
N TYR A 123 19.14 -7.06 -10.21
CA TYR A 123 19.05 -7.90 -9.03
C TYR A 123 17.67 -7.81 -8.36
N ALA A 124 17.17 -6.58 -8.16
CA ALA A 124 15.87 -6.35 -7.50
C ALA A 124 14.71 -6.95 -8.32
N TRP A 125 14.69 -6.76 -9.65
CA TRP A 125 13.64 -7.26 -10.52
C TRP A 125 13.70 -8.79 -10.67
N GLN A 126 14.90 -9.38 -10.77
CA GLN A 126 15.06 -10.82 -10.75
C GLN A 126 14.59 -11.41 -9.42
N ARG A 127 14.87 -10.75 -8.30
CA ARG A 127 14.41 -11.16 -6.98
C ARG A 127 12.88 -11.05 -6.83
N LEU A 128 12.26 -9.99 -7.36
CA LEU A 128 10.81 -9.84 -7.40
C LEU A 128 10.16 -10.94 -8.23
N ALA A 129 10.74 -11.27 -9.39
CA ALA A 129 10.25 -12.33 -10.28
C ALA A 129 10.47 -13.74 -9.73
N ASP A 130 11.36 -13.96 -8.76
CA ASP A 130 11.70 -15.30 -8.25
C ASP A 130 10.51 -15.89 -7.46
N PRO A 131 9.92 -17.04 -7.92
CA PRO A 131 8.80 -17.66 -7.23
C PRO A 131 9.13 -18.10 -5.80
N ALA A 132 10.42 -18.31 -5.48
CA ALA A 132 10.85 -18.66 -4.13
C ALA A 132 10.63 -17.51 -3.12
N THR A 133 10.45 -16.28 -3.57
CA THR A 133 10.15 -15.14 -2.69
C THR A 133 8.69 -15.11 -2.25
N GLY A 134 7.78 -15.63 -3.07
CA GLY A 134 6.33 -15.58 -2.82
C GLY A 134 5.75 -14.17 -2.81
N SER A 135 6.43 -13.19 -3.46
CA SER A 135 5.89 -11.82 -3.56
C SER A 135 4.59 -11.80 -4.35
N VAL A 136 3.57 -11.16 -3.79
CA VAL A 136 2.28 -10.95 -4.46
C VAL A 136 2.38 -9.96 -5.62
N ASP A 137 3.44 -9.15 -5.65
CA ASP A 137 3.70 -8.15 -6.70
C ASP A 137 4.52 -8.70 -7.88
N ALA A 138 4.99 -9.96 -7.82
CA ALA A 138 5.70 -10.58 -8.92
C ALA A 138 4.99 -10.47 -10.29
N PRO A 139 3.63 -10.55 -10.38
CA PRO A 139 2.90 -10.38 -11.62
C PRO A 139 3.05 -9.00 -12.31
N LEU A 140 3.51 -7.96 -11.62
CA LEU A 140 3.86 -6.68 -12.23
C LEU A 140 4.90 -6.85 -13.36
N LEU A 141 5.76 -7.87 -13.24
CA LEU A 141 6.78 -8.17 -14.23
C LEU A 141 6.30 -9.15 -15.33
N SER A 142 5.03 -9.56 -15.34
CA SER A 142 4.48 -10.51 -16.32
C SER A 142 4.56 -10.01 -17.77
N ILE A 143 4.63 -8.70 -17.97
CA ILE A 143 4.83 -8.05 -19.27
C ILE A 143 6.29 -8.05 -19.73
N VAL A 144 7.24 -8.37 -18.87
CA VAL A 144 8.66 -8.46 -19.23
C VAL A 144 8.89 -9.79 -19.94
N SER A 145 9.54 -9.73 -21.12
CA SER A 145 9.84 -10.93 -21.90
C SER A 145 10.64 -11.94 -21.07
N GLY A 146 10.32 -13.22 -21.21
CA GLY A 146 10.96 -14.31 -20.44
C GLY A 146 10.45 -14.49 -19.02
N TYR A 147 9.46 -13.71 -18.56
CA TYR A 147 8.92 -13.85 -17.20
C TYR A 147 8.29 -15.24 -16.96
N ALA A 148 7.46 -15.71 -17.86
CA ALA A 148 6.79 -17.02 -17.71
C ALA A 148 7.79 -18.17 -17.67
N GLU A 149 8.81 -18.14 -18.52
CA GLU A 149 9.89 -19.11 -18.56
C GLU A 149 10.77 -19.07 -17.30
N ALA A 150 11.06 -17.86 -16.80
CA ALA A 150 11.80 -17.67 -15.55
C ALA A 150 11.03 -18.25 -14.37
N GLN A 151 9.74 -17.93 -14.25
CA GLN A 151 8.86 -18.49 -13.22
C GLN A 151 8.77 -20.01 -13.26
N ALA A 152 8.64 -20.60 -14.47
CA ALA A 152 8.51 -22.04 -14.63
C ALA A 152 9.80 -22.82 -14.35
N SER A 153 10.96 -22.24 -14.68
CA SER A 153 12.27 -22.89 -14.54
C SER A 153 13.00 -22.55 -13.24
N GLY A 154 12.65 -21.44 -12.59
CA GLY A 154 13.43 -20.86 -11.49
C GLY A 154 14.74 -20.18 -11.95
N ASP A 155 14.98 -20.04 -13.27
CA ASP A 155 16.14 -19.35 -13.81
C ASP A 155 15.81 -17.87 -14.12
N MET A 156 16.09 -17.00 -13.18
CA MET A 156 15.80 -15.57 -13.29
C MET A 156 16.67 -14.86 -14.35
N SER A 157 17.70 -15.52 -14.89
CA SER A 157 18.48 -14.96 -15.99
C SER A 157 17.72 -14.91 -17.33
N LEU A 158 16.60 -15.61 -17.42
CA LEU A 158 15.67 -15.60 -18.57
C LEU A 158 14.83 -14.32 -18.64
N LEU A 159 14.65 -13.62 -17.52
CA LEU A 159 13.93 -12.36 -17.48
C LEU A 159 14.70 -11.32 -18.30
N ALA A 160 14.04 -10.71 -19.28
CA ALA A 160 14.66 -9.76 -20.21
C ALA A 160 14.91 -8.38 -19.57
N VAL A 161 15.62 -8.38 -18.45
CA VAL A 161 16.18 -7.22 -17.77
C VAL A 161 17.68 -7.38 -17.67
N SER A 162 18.46 -6.38 -18.13
CA SER A 162 19.92 -6.50 -18.19
C SER A 162 20.64 -5.18 -18.01
N ALA A 163 21.81 -5.23 -17.37
CA ALA A 163 22.72 -4.10 -17.25
C ALA A 163 23.69 -4.11 -18.46
N LYS A 164 23.43 -3.25 -19.44
CA LYS A 164 24.33 -3.08 -20.60
C LYS A 164 25.64 -2.39 -20.21
N SER A 165 25.59 -1.56 -19.17
CA SER A 165 26.74 -0.94 -18.50
C SER A 165 26.34 -0.62 -17.06
N SER A 166 27.26 -0.11 -16.23
CA SER A 166 26.93 0.33 -14.88
C SER A 166 25.79 1.37 -14.82
N THR A 167 25.62 2.17 -15.88
CA THR A 167 24.63 3.25 -15.93
C THR A 167 23.54 3.02 -16.99
N THR A 168 23.47 1.86 -17.63
CA THR A 168 22.49 1.59 -18.69
C THR A 168 21.74 0.29 -18.40
N LEU A 169 20.46 0.42 -18.02
CA LEU A 169 19.53 -0.69 -17.86
C LEU A 169 18.72 -0.87 -19.14
N VAL A 170 18.56 -2.10 -19.58
CA VAL A 170 17.72 -2.47 -20.73
C VAL A 170 16.65 -3.45 -20.27
N VAL A 171 15.40 -3.14 -20.63
CA VAL A 171 14.23 -3.99 -20.35
C VAL A 171 13.50 -4.23 -21.67
N THR A 172 13.17 -5.48 -21.95
CA THR A 172 12.35 -5.83 -23.12
C THR A 172 11.00 -6.36 -22.66
N LEU A 173 9.94 -5.74 -23.15
CA LEU A 173 8.54 -6.12 -22.87
C LEU A 173 7.99 -6.97 -24.00
N THR A 174 6.99 -7.79 -23.70
CA THR A 174 6.28 -8.64 -24.69
C THR A 174 5.44 -7.84 -25.69
N GLY A 175 5.20 -6.56 -25.44
CA GLY A 175 4.43 -5.64 -26.27
C GLY A 175 4.55 -4.20 -25.79
N HIS A 176 3.71 -3.33 -26.34
CA HIS A 176 3.60 -1.94 -25.88
C HIS A 176 2.60 -1.85 -24.74
N TYR A 177 3.00 -1.23 -23.65
CA TYR A 177 2.18 -1.02 -22.44
C TYR A 177 2.38 0.42 -21.96
N ASP A 178 1.38 1.28 -22.16
CA ASP A 178 1.42 2.71 -21.84
C ASP A 178 1.64 2.96 -20.34
N TRP A 179 1.14 2.05 -19.51
CA TRP A 179 1.25 2.13 -18.07
C TRP A 179 2.61 1.66 -17.50
N PHE A 180 3.50 1.06 -18.31
CA PHE A 180 4.77 0.48 -17.83
C PHE A 180 5.62 1.47 -17.02
N LEU A 181 5.80 2.70 -17.51
CA LEU A 181 6.61 3.71 -16.83
C LEU A 181 5.93 4.21 -15.55
N ARG A 182 4.59 4.30 -15.55
CA ARG A 182 3.81 4.83 -14.45
C ARG A 182 3.57 3.80 -13.35
N GLU A 183 3.32 2.53 -13.69
CA GLU A 183 2.97 1.50 -12.71
C GLU A 183 4.17 0.64 -12.31
N VAL A 184 4.95 0.14 -13.27
CA VAL A 184 6.06 -0.77 -12.97
C VAL A 184 7.30 -0.01 -12.52
N CYS A 185 7.68 1.07 -13.24
CA CYS A 185 8.92 1.77 -12.95
C CYS A 185 8.85 2.72 -11.74
N THR A 186 7.66 2.92 -11.16
CA THR A 186 7.45 3.69 -9.92
C THR A 186 7.07 2.80 -8.73
N SER A 187 6.71 1.54 -8.97
CA SER A 187 6.28 0.61 -7.92
C SER A 187 7.37 0.41 -6.85
N ILE A 188 6.96 0.37 -5.60
CA ILE A 188 7.83 0.04 -4.47
C ILE A 188 8.52 -1.31 -4.69
N ALA A 189 7.78 -2.31 -5.16
CA ALA A 189 8.29 -3.67 -5.37
C ALA A 189 9.45 -3.76 -6.38
N THR A 190 9.59 -2.77 -7.27
CA THR A 190 10.66 -2.71 -8.29
C THR A 190 11.83 -1.79 -7.91
N MET A 191 11.86 -1.26 -6.70
CA MET A 191 12.96 -0.43 -6.20
C MET A 191 14.29 -1.19 -6.20
N PRO A 192 15.42 -0.50 -6.47
CA PRO A 192 16.73 -1.15 -6.55
C PRO A 192 17.20 -1.63 -5.20
N LEU A 193 17.97 -2.71 -5.19
CA LEU A 193 18.61 -3.28 -4.00
C LEU A 193 20.06 -3.66 -4.26
N ARG A 194 20.91 -3.47 -3.24
CA ARG A 194 22.31 -3.89 -3.25
C ARG A 194 22.42 -5.37 -2.92
N GLN A 195 22.75 -6.19 -3.91
CA GLN A 195 22.86 -7.64 -3.74
C GLN A 195 23.83 -8.04 -2.61
N ASP A 196 25.01 -7.44 -2.56
CA ASP A 196 26.02 -7.71 -1.53
C ASP A 196 25.53 -7.37 -0.12
N VAL A 197 24.78 -6.27 0.05
CA VAL A 197 24.20 -5.86 1.33
C VAL A 197 23.10 -6.83 1.75
N VAL A 198 22.15 -7.13 0.86
CA VAL A 198 21.06 -8.08 1.15
C VAL A 198 21.61 -9.46 1.53
N GLN A 199 22.59 -9.97 0.77
CA GLN A 199 23.20 -11.27 1.05
C GLN A 199 23.94 -11.28 2.39
N ARG A 200 24.70 -10.24 2.71
CA ARG A 200 25.38 -10.09 4.00
C ARG A 200 24.39 -10.06 5.16
N LEU A 201 23.38 -9.18 5.09
CA LEU A 201 22.37 -9.03 6.15
C LEU A 201 21.53 -10.31 6.30
N LYS A 202 21.26 -11.02 5.20
CA LYS A 202 20.58 -12.32 5.26
C LYS A 202 21.42 -13.37 5.98
N GLN A 203 22.71 -13.50 5.66
CA GLN A 203 23.60 -14.42 6.33
C GLN A 203 23.70 -14.14 7.85
N GLU A 204 23.74 -12.86 8.23
CA GLU A 204 23.76 -12.45 9.63
C GLU A 204 22.44 -12.77 10.35
N ALA A 205 21.31 -12.55 9.68
CA ALA A 205 19.99 -12.91 10.20
C ALA A 205 19.83 -14.42 10.37
N ASP A 206 20.24 -15.21 9.37
CA ASP A 206 20.18 -16.67 9.39
C ASP A 206 21.04 -17.20 10.56
N ALA A 207 22.26 -16.70 10.74
CA ALA A 207 23.14 -17.07 11.85
C ALA A 207 22.56 -16.68 13.23
N ALA A 208 21.84 -15.58 13.33
CA ALA A 208 21.15 -15.18 14.56
C ALA A 208 19.96 -16.09 14.86
N ASN A 209 19.30 -16.61 13.83
CA ASN A 209 18.16 -17.50 13.96
C ASN A 209 18.53 -18.95 14.31
N ASP A 210 19.78 -19.38 14.13
CA ASP A 210 20.24 -20.75 14.46
C ASP A 210 20.02 -21.12 15.94
N ASN A 211 19.95 -20.12 16.84
CA ASN A 211 19.75 -20.32 18.27
C ASN A 211 18.44 -19.69 18.78
N LEU A 212 17.48 -19.46 17.88
CA LEU A 212 16.21 -18.83 18.20
C LEU A 212 15.38 -19.74 19.13
N LYS A 213 14.76 -19.17 20.14
CA LYS A 213 13.81 -19.89 20.99
C LYS A 213 12.44 -19.91 20.30
N GLU A 214 11.57 -20.84 20.74
CA GLU A 214 10.25 -21.07 20.14
C GLU A 214 9.32 -19.85 20.22
N ASP A 215 9.54 -18.97 21.19
CA ASP A 215 8.78 -17.73 21.44
C ASP A 215 9.41 -16.47 20.84
N GLU A 216 10.57 -16.57 20.19
CA GLU A 216 11.26 -15.44 19.58
C GLU A 216 10.92 -15.28 18.09
N THR A 217 10.74 -14.05 17.63
CA THR A 217 10.47 -13.76 16.21
C THR A 217 11.74 -13.90 15.37
N PRO A 218 11.71 -14.67 14.25
CA PRO A 218 12.86 -14.81 13.38
C PRO A 218 13.29 -13.46 12.78
N ARG A 219 14.59 -13.17 12.84
CA ARG A 219 15.18 -12.01 12.18
C ARG A 219 15.18 -12.19 10.67
N ARG A 220 14.93 -11.09 9.98
CA ARG A 220 15.02 -10.96 8.53
C ARG A 220 16.15 -10.02 8.18
N TRP A 221 16.62 -10.01 6.94
CA TRP A 221 17.67 -9.12 6.49
C TRP A 221 17.32 -7.63 6.66
N TRP A 222 16.03 -7.32 6.70
CA TRP A 222 15.50 -5.97 6.87
C TRP A 222 15.06 -5.64 8.31
N SER A 223 15.22 -6.55 9.29
CA SER A 223 14.69 -6.37 10.66
C SER A 223 15.30 -5.20 11.43
N ASP A 224 16.37 -4.60 10.92
CA ASP A 224 17.00 -3.40 11.48
C ASP A 224 17.19 -2.39 10.34
N PRO A 225 16.29 -1.40 10.20
CA PRO A 225 16.32 -0.43 9.11
C PRO A 225 17.57 0.47 9.16
N THR A 226 18.18 0.67 10.33
CA THR A 226 19.39 1.49 10.47
C THR A 226 20.62 0.85 9.80
N ARG A 227 20.54 -0.43 9.46
CA ARG A 227 21.60 -1.19 8.77
C ARG A 227 21.39 -1.30 7.27
N LEU A 228 20.24 -0.83 6.78
CA LEU A 228 19.96 -0.82 5.35
C LEU A 228 20.83 0.21 4.63
N VAL A 229 21.24 -0.13 3.43
CA VAL A 229 21.92 0.79 2.51
C VAL A 229 20.90 1.22 1.48
N THR A 230 20.59 2.51 1.46
CA THR A 230 19.47 3.08 0.70
C THR A 230 19.97 4.09 -0.33
N ASN A 231 19.21 4.32 -1.41
CA ASN A 231 19.55 5.25 -2.48
C ASN A 231 18.59 6.44 -2.57
N GLY A 232 17.66 6.53 -1.64
CA GLY A 232 16.66 7.61 -1.59
C GLY A 232 17.15 8.85 -0.84
N PRO A 233 16.25 9.84 -0.68
CA PRO A 233 16.56 11.12 -0.04
C PRO A 233 16.91 11.01 1.44
N TYR A 234 16.47 9.96 2.13
CA TYR A 234 16.71 9.74 3.56
C TYR A 234 17.32 8.37 3.82
N THR A 235 17.88 8.21 5.01
CA THR A 235 18.37 6.94 5.56
C THR A 235 17.92 6.81 7.01
N ALA A 236 17.62 5.59 7.46
CA ALA A 236 17.21 5.35 8.83
C ALA A 236 18.39 5.60 9.80
N SER A 237 18.15 6.39 10.81
CA SER A 237 19.17 6.77 11.82
C SER A 237 18.88 6.19 13.20
N ALA A 238 17.61 5.97 13.54
CA ALA A 238 17.19 5.34 14.80
C ALA A 238 15.82 4.69 14.61
N GLU A 239 15.61 3.59 15.33
CA GLU A 239 14.31 2.91 15.44
C GLU A 239 14.12 2.41 16.87
N ASP A 240 12.91 2.55 17.39
CA ASP A 240 12.44 1.89 18.60
C ASP A 240 11.02 1.34 18.38
N GLU A 241 10.38 0.84 19.44
CA GLU A 241 9.04 0.25 19.35
C GLU A 241 7.92 1.24 18.95
N ASN A 242 8.18 2.55 19.08
CA ASN A 242 7.19 3.60 18.88
C ASN A 242 7.49 4.51 17.68
N ALA A 243 8.71 4.52 17.16
CA ALA A 243 9.09 5.43 16.11
C ALA A 243 10.32 4.99 15.29
N LEU A 244 10.35 5.44 14.06
CA LEU A 244 11.50 5.39 13.15
C LEU A 244 11.92 6.80 12.78
N THR A 245 13.17 7.16 13.04
CA THR A 245 13.75 8.43 12.61
C THR A 245 14.58 8.25 11.37
N LEU A 246 14.28 9.04 10.36
CA LEU A 246 15.06 9.16 9.13
C LEU A 246 15.80 10.49 9.13
N THR A 247 17.04 10.48 8.66
CA THR A 247 17.84 11.68 8.44
C THR A 247 18.22 11.82 6.99
N GLU A 248 18.55 13.04 6.55
CA GLU A 248 18.96 13.30 5.17
C GLU A 248 20.11 12.38 4.74
N ASN A 249 19.95 11.71 3.60
CA ASN A 249 21.01 10.94 2.96
C ASN A 249 21.97 11.89 2.25
N THR A 250 23.09 12.21 2.87
CA THR A 250 24.09 13.13 2.30
C THR A 250 24.74 12.62 1.00
N ALA A 251 24.62 11.33 0.69
CA ALA A 251 25.09 10.72 -0.54
C ALA A 251 24.08 10.82 -1.72
N TYR A 252 22.84 11.23 -1.47
CA TYR A 252 21.75 11.27 -2.47
C TYR A 252 22.05 12.16 -3.68
N GLY A 253 22.87 13.21 -3.51
CA GLY A 253 23.37 14.03 -4.62
C GLY A 253 22.38 15.05 -5.20
N LYS A 254 21.14 15.09 -4.71
CA LYS A 254 20.16 16.13 -5.01
C LYS A 254 19.97 17.00 -3.77
N LYS A 255 19.77 18.31 -3.98
CA LYS A 255 19.44 19.20 -2.86
C LYS A 255 18.02 18.90 -2.40
N LEU A 256 17.85 18.51 -1.15
CA LEU A 256 16.54 18.38 -0.53
C LEU A 256 16.01 19.76 -0.10
N THR A 257 14.70 19.95 -0.32
CA THR A 257 13.97 21.15 0.12
C THR A 257 12.98 20.82 1.25
N GLY A 258 12.79 19.56 1.54
CA GLY A 258 11.95 19.05 2.62
C GLY A 258 12.64 19.09 4.00
N PRO A 259 12.04 18.46 5.01
CA PRO A 259 12.58 18.37 6.37
C PRO A 259 14.01 17.80 6.39
N GLU A 260 14.80 18.18 7.39
CA GLU A 260 16.11 17.57 7.62
C GLU A 260 15.97 16.17 8.23
N ASP A 261 15.08 16.05 9.21
CA ASP A 261 14.73 14.80 9.86
C ASP A 261 13.22 14.51 9.68
N LEU A 262 12.88 13.24 9.45
CA LEU A 262 11.53 12.71 9.46
C LEU A 262 11.41 11.71 10.59
N THR A 263 10.39 11.86 11.44
CA THR A 263 10.07 10.86 12.46
C THR A 263 8.73 10.25 12.13
N PHE A 264 8.71 8.97 11.82
CA PHE A 264 7.49 8.17 11.64
C PHE A 264 7.14 7.54 12.98
N CYS A 265 6.07 8.02 13.63
CA CYS A 265 5.54 7.45 14.85
C CYS A 265 4.58 6.31 14.53
N PHE A 266 4.57 5.29 15.38
CA PHE A 266 3.71 4.11 15.24
C PHE A 266 2.65 4.12 16.33
N GLY A 267 1.42 3.82 15.98
CA GLY A 267 0.30 3.75 16.89
C GLY A 267 -1.00 3.43 16.15
N ASP A 268 -1.98 2.92 16.87
CA ASP A 268 -3.35 2.81 16.37
C ASP A 268 -3.99 4.21 16.22
N THR A 269 -5.20 4.26 15.69
CA THR A 269 -5.92 5.51 15.45
C THR A 269 -6.10 6.34 16.72
N GLN A 270 -6.44 5.73 17.85
CA GLN A 270 -6.60 6.43 19.12
C GLN A 270 -5.27 7.04 19.61
N THR A 271 -4.17 6.31 19.41
CA THR A 271 -2.84 6.81 19.71
C THR A 271 -2.47 7.97 18.81
N ALA A 272 -2.76 7.87 17.50
CA ALA A 272 -2.48 8.92 16.52
C ALA A 272 -3.22 10.22 16.83
N GLU A 273 -4.51 10.14 17.17
CA GLU A 273 -5.32 11.28 17.59
C GLU A 273 -4.72 11.99 18.80
N VAL A 274 -4.40 11.22 19.85
CA VAL A 274 -3.79 11.78 21.06
C VAL A 274 -2.45 12.45 20.77
N LEU A 275 -1.61 11.86 19.93
CA LEU A 275 -0.32 12.42 19.55
C LEU A 275 -0.48 13.72 18.75
N TYR A 276 -1.46 13.79 17.87
CA TYR A 276 -1.76 14.99 17.09
C TYR A 276 -2.30 16.12 17.98
N ASP A 277 -3.30 15.84 18.81
CA ASP A 277 -3.88 16.82 19.74
C ASP A 277 -2.88 17.40 20.73
N GLN A 278 -1.92 16.59 21.16
CA GLN A 278 -0.84 17.03 22.03
C GLN A 278 0.29 17.75 21.30
N GLY A 279 0.24 17.84 19.97
CA GLY A 279 1.29 18.43 19.15
C GLY A 279 2.61 17.63 19.17
N VAL A 280 2.54 16.34 19.43
CA VAL A 280 3.70 15.42 19.38
C VAL A 280 4.01 15.04 17.93
N VAL A 281 2.99 14.86 17.11
CA VAL A 281 3.12 14.70 15.66
C VAL A 281 2.54 15.90 14.93
N ASP A 282 3.12 16.21 13.78
CA ASP A 282 2.70 17.32 12.92
C ASP A 282 1.58 16.88 11.95
N ALA A 283 1.47 15.56 11.69
CA ALA A 283 0.48 14.98 10.79
C ALA A 283 0.18 13.51 11.14
N VAL A 284 -0.98 13.04 10.67
CA VAL A 284 -1.37 11.62 10.70
C VAL A 284 -1.65 11.17 9.26
N TRP A 285 -1.10 10.03 8.86
CA TRP A 285 -1.27 9.45 7.53
C TRP A 285 -1.11 7.92 7.55
N PRO A 286 -2.01 7.15 6.94
CA PRO A 286 -3.36 7.56 6.55
C PRO A 286 -4.30 7.66 7.74
N LEU A 287 -5.39 8.40 7.58
CA LEU A 287 -6.54 8.33 8.48
C LEU A 287 -7.41 7.15 8.06
N THR A 288 -7.68 6.24 9.00
CA THR A 288 -8.40 4.99 8.71
C THR A 288 -9.74 4.88 9.44
N GLU A 289 -10.07 5.80 10.33
CA GLU A 289 -11.25 5.74 11.18
C GLU A 289 -12.18 6.94 10.94
N GLU A 290 -13.49 6.65 10.84
CA GLU A 290 -14.55 7.62 10.56
C GLU A 290 -14.64 8.74 11.61
N GLU A 291 -14.52 8.40 12.89
CA GLU A 291 -14.62 9.36 14.00
C GLU A 291 -13.52 10.43 13.94
N MET A 292 -12.33 10.05 13.55
CA MET A 292 -11.20 10.95 13.39
C MET A 292 -11.37 11.87 12.18
N ALA A 293 -11.90 11.33 11.08
CA ALA A 293 -12.21 12.10 9.88
C ALA A 293 -13.29 13.16 10.14
N GLU A 294 -14.35 12.83 10.89
CA GLU A 294 -15.41 13.79 11.27
C GLU A 294 -14.88 14.95 12.11
N GLN A 295 -13.97 14.69 13.04
CA GLN A 295 -13.38 15.74 13.87
C GLN A 295 -12.49 16.68 13.04
N MET A 296 -11.74 16.13 12.11
CA MET A 296 -10.77 16.87 11.29
C MET A 296 -11.44 17.62 10.12
N GLU A 297 -12.60 17.14 9.62
CA GLU A 297 -13.37 17.87 8.60
C GLU A 297 -13.77 19.28 9.05
N ALA A 298 -13.99 19.46 10.34
CA ALA A 298 -14.31 20.76 10.94
C ALA A 298 -13.12 21.75 10.97
N ASP A 299 -11.89 21.29 10.74
CA ASP A 299 -10.66 22.02 11.09
C ASP A 299 -9.84 22.49 9.89
N GLU A 300 -10.32 22.40 8.64
CA GLU A 300 -9.64 22.80 7.39
C GLU A 300 -8.21 22.19 7.21
N THR A 301 -7.74 21.38 8.16
CA THR A 301 -6.43 20.70 8.12
C THR A 301 -6.53 19.30 7.53
N TRP A 302 -7.75 18.81 7.37
CA TRP A 302 -8.05 17.52 6.79
C TRP A 302 -8.06 17.56 5.26
N GLN A 303 -7.44 16.57 4.64
CA GLN A 303 -7.44 16.41 3.19
C GLN A 303 -7.83 14.96 2.84
N ALA A 304 -8.81 14.82 1.94
CA ALA A 304 -9.19 13.54 1.36
C ALA A 304 -8.67 13.46 -0.08
N GLU A 305 -7.95 12.36 -0.36
CA GLU A 305 -7.50 12.04 -1.71
C GLU A 305 -8.23 10.78 -2.19
N PRO A 306 -8.80 10.77 -3.40
CA PRO A 306 -9.43 9.57 -3.94
C PRO A 306 -8.40 8.47 -4.17
N VAL A 307 -8.71 7.25 -3.76
CA VAL A 307 -7.90 6.07 -4.03
C VAL A 307 -8.56 5.20 -5.09
N LEU A 308 -7.74 4.54 -5.95
CA LEU A 308 -8.21 3.63 -6.99
C LEU A 308 -8.53 2.25 -6.38
N GLU A 309 -9.50 2.23 -5.47
CA GLU A 309 -9.87 1.04 -4.72
C GLU A 309 -11.38 0.82 -4.76
N THR A 310 -11.80 -0.43 -4.87
CA THR A 310 -13.20 -0.82 -4.78
C THR A 310 -13.37 -1.97 -3.79
N TYR A 311 -14.10 -1.72 -2.71
CA TYR A 311 -14.51 -2.77 -1.79
C TYR A 311 -15.57 -3.65 -2.48
N SER A 312 -15.28 -4.94 -2.60
CA SER A 312 -16.13 -5.88 -3.31
C SER A 312 -16.41 -7.14 -2.51
N VAL A 313 -17.65 -7.63 -2.59
CA VAL A 313 -18.01 -8.96 -2.10
C VAL A 313 -17.75 -9.98 -3.20
N MET A 314 -16.88 -10.95 -2.94
CA MET A 314 -16.55 -12.03 -3.86
C MET A 314 -17.38 -13.27 -3.56
N PHE A 315 -18.14 -13.75 -4.53
CA PHE A 315 -18.92 -14.98 -4.40
C PHE A 315 -18.08 -16.21 -4.82
N ASN A 316 -18.08 -17.23 -3.98
CA ASN A 316 -17.55 -18.53 -4.37
C ASN A 316 -18.53 -19.23 -5.34
N CYS A 317 -18.30 -19.10 -6.64
CA CYS A 317 -19.16 -19.63 -7.68
C CYS A 317 -19.26 -21.17 -7.68
N SER A 318 -18.30 -21.89 -7.07
CA SER A 318 -18.38 -23.34 -6.91
C SER A 318 -19.38 -23.78 -5.81
N ARG A 319 -19.73 -22.85 -4.88
CA ARG A 319 -20.73 -23.07 -3.85
C ARG A 319 -22.08 -22.41 -4.20
N LEU A 320 -22.02 -21.26 -4.86
CA LEU A 320 -23.19 -20.51 -5.33
C LEU A 320 -23.19 -20.59 -6.87
N GLU A 321 -23.50 -21.79 -7.40
CA GLU A 321 -23.45 -22.06 -8.85
C GLU A 321 -24.55 -21.28 -9.60
N ASP A 322 -25.73 -21.11 -8.99
CA ASP A 322 -26.83 -20.40 -9.61
C ASP A 322 -26.58 -18.89 -9.68
N GLU A 323 -26.56 -18.36 -10.89
CA GLU A 323 -26.37 -16.93 -11.14
C GLU A 323 -27.50 -16.08 -10.55
N SER A 324 -28.74 -16.61 -10.52
CA SER A 324 -29.92 -15.91 -10.01
C SER A 324 -29.75 -15.59 -8.50
N ILE A 325 -29.18 -16.51 -7.74
CA ILE A 325 -28.89 -16.31 -6.32
C ILE A 325 -27.86 -15.19 -6.13
N ARG A 326 -26.77 -15.23 -6.90
CA ARG A 326 -25.73 -14.19 -6.81
C ARG A 326 -26.26 -12.80 -7.19
N LYS A 327 -27.11 -12.75 -8.23
CA LYS A 327 -27.80 -11.50 -8.63
C LYS A 327 -28.76 -11.02 -7.53
N ALA A 328 -29.56 -11.89 -6.97
CA ALA A 328 -30.48 -11.55 -5.87
C ALA A 328 -29.72 -10.99 -4.65
N LEU A 329 -28.63 -11.64 -4.25
CA LEU A 329 -27.77 -11.14 -3.16
C LEU A 329 -27.18 -9.74 -3.46
N SER A 330 -26.89 -9.43 -4.72
CA SER A 330 -26.38 -8.11 -5.11
C SER A 330 -27.46 -7.03 -5.15
N LEU A 331 -28.68 -7.36 -5.59
CA LEU A 331 -29.79 -6.41 -5.77
C LEU A 331 -30.32 -5.84 -4.45
N VAL A 332 -30.32 -6.64 -3.38
CA VAL A 332 -30.81 -6.20 -2.06
C VAL A 332 -29.80 -5.37 -1.27
N ILE A 333 -28.62 -5.11 -1.82
CA ILE A 333 -27.62 -4.26 -1.15
C ILE A 333 -27.98 -2.79 -1.36
N ASP A 334 -28.28 -2.10 -0.26
CA ASP A 334 -28.34 -0.64 -0.20
C ASP A 334 -26.92 -0.08 -0.04
N ARG A 335 -26.31 0.32 -1.15
CA ARG A 335 -24.92 0.80 -1.16
C ARG A 335 -24.76 2.17 -0.55
N GLU A 336 -25.78 3.02 -0.61
CA GLU A 336 -25.75 4.31 0.07
C GLU A 336 -25.75 4.14 1.59
N GLN A 337 -26.59 3.24 2.09
CA GLN A 337 -26.58 2.94 3.52
C GLN A 337 -25.24 2.32 3.95
N LEU A 338 -24.67 1.43 3.15
CA LEU A 338 -23.36 0.81 3.45
C LEU A 338 -22.23 1.85 3.48
N THR A 339 -22.19 2.76 2.50
CA THR A 339 -21.15 3.80 2.47
C THR A 339 -21.30 4.79 3.61
N ALA A 340 -22.52 5.13 4.01
CA ALA A 340 -22.77 5.92 5.21
C ALA A 340 -22.29 5.24 6.49
N MET A 341 -22.24 3.89 6.51
CA MET A 341 -21.71 3.11 7.64
C MET A 341 -20.21 2.82 7.56
N ALA A 342 -19.65 2.88 6.36
CA ALA A 342 -18.24 2.53 6.10
C ALA A 342 -17.26 3.70 6.28
N GLY A 343 -17.76 4.91 6.35
CA GLY A 343 -16.97 6.11 6.54
C GLY A 343 -17.29 7.21 5.53
N ILE A 344 -16.98 8.44 5.89
CA ILE A 344 -17.33 9.66 5.14
C ILE A 344 -16.69 9.75 3.75
N THR A 345 -15.59 9.03 3.52
CA THR A 345 -14.85 9.06 2.24
C THR A 345 -15.29 7.98 1.26
N ALA A 346 -16.01 6.95 1.73
CA ALA A 346 -16.50 5.89 0.86
C ALA A 346 -17.70 6.38 0.03
N GLN A 347 -17.80 5.89 -1.21
CA GLN A 347 -18.89 6.21 -2.13
C GLN A 347 -19.54 4.93 -2.67
N PRO A 348 -20.86 4.93 -2.99
CA PRO A 348 -21.51 3.81 -3.65
C PRO A 348 -20.81 3.46 -4.96
N ALA A 349 -20.30 2.23 -5.07
CA ALA A 349 -19.62 1.80 -6.29
C ALA A 349 -20.62 1.60 -7.44
N GLU A 350 -20.34 2.18 -8.58
CA GLU A 350 -21.11 2.00 -9.83
C GLU A 350 -20.65 0.81 -10.69
N GLY A 351 -19.54 0.20 -10.31
CA GLY A 351 -18.95 -0.96 -10.97
C GLY A 351 -17.66 -1.39 -10.28
N LEU A 352 -16.96 -2.37 -10.85
CA LEU A 352 -15.71 -2.88 -10.27
C LEU A 352 -14.54 -1.89 -10.42
N VAL A 353 -14.50 -1.17 -11.56
CA VAL A 353 -13.45 -0.16 -11.80
C VAL A 353 -13.91 1.17 -11.19
N PRO A 354 -13.15 1.74 -10.23
CA PRO A 354 -13.51 3.01 -9.60
C PRO A 354 -13.30 4.21 -10.53
N PRO A 355 -13.83 5.39 -10.18
CA PRO A 355 -13.44 6.65 -10.83
C PRO A 355 -11.94 6.94 -10.69
N GLY A 356 -11.37 7.66 -11.64
CA GLY A 356 -9.94 8.01 -11.67
C GLY A 356 -9.06 7.07 -12.49
N VAL A 357 -9.60 5.94 -12.95
CA VAL A 357 -8.89 5.05 -13.90
C VAL A 357 -9.01 5.64 -15.31
N PRO A 358 -7.89 5.98 -15.98
CA PRO A 358 -7.95 6.55 -17.33
C PRO A 358 -8.38 5.52 -18.38
N GLU A 359 -9.04 6.00 -19.43
CA GLU A 359 -9.27 5.29 -20.68
C GLU A 359 -8.00 5.26 -21.55
N ASP A 360 -8.07 4.64 -22.74
CA ASP A 360 -7.01 4.70 -23.76
C ASP A 360 -6.59 6.14 -24.08
N ASN A 361 -7.54 7.08 -24.04
CA ASN A 361 -7.25 8.51 -24.01
C ASN A 361 -7.16 8.96 -22.55
N ALA A 362 -5.96 9.32 -22.10
CA ALA A 362 -5.67 9.72 -20.72
C ALA A 362 -6.49 10.93 -20.21
N ASP A 363 -7.13 11.68 -21.10
CA ASP A 363 -8.03 12.79 -20.75
C ASP A 363 -9.45 12.31 -20.37
N LEU A 364 -9.74 11.02 -20.54
CA LEU A 364 -11.04 10.43 -20.27
C LEU A 364 -10.97 9.44 -19.10
N ASP A 365 -12.00 9.46 -18.26
CA ASP A 365 -12.17 8.55 -17.14
C ASP A 365 -12.97 7.31 -17.59
N PHE A 366 -12.44 6.11 -17.30
CA PHE A 366 -13.07 4.84 -17.68
C PHE A 366 -14.50 4.73 -17.13
N ARG A 367 -14.72 5.10 -15.87
CA ARG A 367 -16.03 5.00 -15.23
C ARG A 367 -17.03 5.96 -15.87
N ALA A 368 -16.61 7.19 -16.11
CA ALA A 368 -17.46 8.20 -16.78
C ALA A 368 -17.83 7.80 -18.21
N CYS A 369 -16.93 7.15 -18.97
CA CYS A 369 -17.20 6.65 -20.32
C CYS A 369 -18.04 5.38 -20.32
N GLY A 370 -17.78 4.45 -19.40
CA GLY A 370 -18.45 3.14 -19.32
C GLY A 370 -19.84 3.17 -18.69
N GLY A 371 -20.19 4.27 -18.03
CA GLY A 371 -21.46 4.42 -17.31
C GLY A 371 -21.60 3.50 -16.11
N SER A 372 -22.71 3.57 -15.40
CA SER A 372 -23.01 2.73 -14.23
C SER A 372 -23.45 1.33 -14.64
N LEU A 373 -22.86 0.31 -14.03
CA LEU A 373 -23.24 -1.10 -14.16
C LEU A 373 -24.17 -1.54 -13.02
N LEU A 374 -24.29 -0.72 -11.97
CA LEU A 374 -25.11 -0.98 -10.80
C LEU A 374 -26.09 0.18 -10.65
N ASP A 375 -27.34 -0.18 -10.39
CA ASP A 375 -28.36 0.80 -10.03
C ASP A 375 -28.25 1.09 -8.51
N ASN A 376 -27.87 2.30 -8.17
CA ASN A 376 -27.79 2.77 -6.77
C ASN A 376 -28.87 3.81 -6.46
N ASP A 377 -29.85 4.04 -7.38
CA ASP A 377 -30.93 4.99 -7.15
C ASP A 377 -31.79 4.55 -5.93
N PRO A 378 -31.90 5.37 -4.89
CA PRO A 378 -32.73 5.08 -3.72
C PRO A 378 -34.22 4.90 -4.09
N GLU A 379 -34.71 5.58 -5.15
CA GLU A 379 -36.11 5.48 -5.57
C GLU A 379 -36.42 4.11 -6.18
N SER A 380 -35.43 3.44 -6.80
CA SER A 380 -35.57 2.10 -7.38
C SER A 380 -35.28 0.97 -6.37
N TYR A 381 -34.82 1.26 -5.15
CA TYR A 381 -34.34 0.23 -4.21
C TYR A 381 -35.43 -0.78 -3.85
N ALA A 382 -36.67 -0.32 -3.62
CA ALA A 382 -37.78 -1.23 -3.30
C ALA A 382 -38.09 -2.20 -4.45
N ASP A 383 -38.04 -1.72 -5.67
CA ASP A 383 -38.27 -2.53 -6.88
C ASP A 383 -37.12 -3.54 -7.06
N ARG A 384 -35.86 -3.13 -6.88
CA ARG A 384 -34.70 -4.04 -6.89
C ARG A 384 -34.81 -5.16 -5.85
N CYS A 385 -35.28 -4.84 -4.64
CA CYS A 385 -35.49 -5.85 -3.61
C CYS A 385 -36.61 -6.84 -4.01
N GLN A 386 -37.66 -6.37 -4.68
CA GLN A 386 -38.72 -7.25 -5.16
C GLN A 386 -38.21 -8.16 -6.31
N ASP A 387 -37.44 -7.59 -7.25
CA ASP A 387 -36.78 -8.35 -8.32
C ASP A 387 -35.87 -9.46 -7.77
N ALA A 388 -35.16 -9.17 -6.68
CA ALA A 388 -34.31 -10.15 -5.99
C ALA A 388 -35.13 -11.31 -5.40
N VAL A 389 -36.26 -11.00 -4.79
CA VAL A 389 -37.19 -12.03 -4.26
C VAL A 389 -37.74 -12.88 -5.40
N ASP A 390 -38.11 -12.25 -6.52
CA ASP A 390 -38.65 -12.96 -7.69
C ASP A 390 -37.58 -13.87 -8.33
N LEU A 391 -36.31 -13.41 -8.39
CA LEU A 391 -35.19 -14.23 -8.83
C LEU A 391 -35.00 -15.48 -7.97
N MET A 392 -35.06 -15.31 -6.64
CA MET A 392 -34.94 -16.44 -5.69
C MET A 392 -36.08 -17.42 -5.88
N GLN A 393 -37.33 -16.95 -5.99
CA GLN A 393 -38.51 -17.81 -6.21
C GLN A 393 -38.42 -18.58 -7.54
N ASN A 394 -37.98 -17.90 -8.62
CA ASN A 394 -37.78 -18.54 -9.91
C ASN A 394 -36.66 -19.59 -9.90
N ALA A 395 -35.69 -19.44 -9.02
CA ALA A 395 -34.62 -20.42 -8.76
C ALA A 395 -35.07 -21.57 -7.83
N GLY A 396 -36.34 -21.53 -7.33
CA GLY A 396 -36.91 -22.56 -6.46
C GLY A 396 -36.79 -22.31 -4.98
N TYR A 397 -36.41 -21.10 -4.58
CA TYR A 397 -36.24 -20.72 -3.17
C TYR A 397 -37.34 -19.73 -2.73
N ASP A 398 -38.32 -20.20 -1.99
CA ASP A 398 -39.34 -19.34 -1.44
C ASP A 398 -38.90 -18.65 -0.14
N ARG A 399 -39.27 -17.37 0.02
CA ARG A 399 -39.03 -16.61 1.24
C ARG A 399 -39.65 -17.34 2.45
N GLY A 400 -38.81 -17.69 3.43
CA GLY A 400 -39.20 -18.46 4.60
C GLY A 400 -39.02 -19.97 4.46
N SER A 401 -38.56 -20.48 3.29
CA SER A 401 -37.92 -21.79 3.21
C SER A 401 -36.60 -21.70 3.97
N ASP A 402 -36.16 -22.80 4.57
CA ASP A 402 -34.85 -22.85 5.24
C ASP A 402 -33.74 -22.94 4.17
N LEU A 403 -33.44 -21.78 3.55
CA LEU A 403 -32.36 -21.64 2.55
C LEU A 403 -31.04 -22.19 3.08
N SER A 404 -30.82 -22.12 4.38
CA SER A 404 -29.62 -22.67 5.01
C SER A 404 -29.59 -24.20 4.98
N ALA A 405 -30.75 -24.87 4.93
CA ALA A 405 -30.82 -26.33 4.80
C ALA A 405 -30.52 -26.78 3.34
N GLU A 406 -30.86 -25.96 2.33
CA GLU A 406 -30.68 -26.30 0.93
C GLU A 406 -29.31 -25.86 0.37
N LEU A 407 -28.86 -24.63 0.70
CA LEU A 407 -27.57 -24.07 0.27
C LEU A 407 -26.42 -24.39 1.22
N GLY A 408 -26.71 -24.92 2.41
CA GLY A 408 -25.81 -24.97 3.53
C GLY A 408 -25.60 -23.60 4.16
N ALA A 409 -24.93 -23.54 5.29
CA ALA A 409 -24.58 -22.27 5.90
C ALA A 409 -23.64 -21.48 4.97
N LEU A 410 -24.09 -20.29 4.56
CA LEU A 410 -23.24 -19.33 3.87
C LEU A 410 -22.44 -18.57 4.91
N GLU A 411 -21.12 -18.51 4.70
CA GLU A 411 -20.21 -17.77 5.56
C GLU A 411 -19.68 -16.57 4.79
N TYR A 412 -19.79 -15.39 5.38
CA TYR A 412 -19.12 -14.19 4.89
C TYR A 412 -17.81 -14.00 5.65
N LEU A 413 -16.70 -14.15 4.95
CA LEU A 413 -15.36 -13.94 5.50
C LEU A 413 -14.92 -12.49 5.25
N TYR A 414 -14.49 -11.82 6.29
CA TYR A 414 -13.96 -10.45 6.23
C TYR A 414 -12.70 -10.32 7.09
N VAL A 415 -11.89 -9.31 6.79
CA VAL A 415 -10.75 -8.92 7.65
C VAL A 415 -11.32 -8.05 8.77
N ASP A 416 -11.09 -8.42 10.04
CA ASP A 416 -11.57 -7.67 11.22
C ASP A 416 -10.68 -6.42 11.45
N GLN A 417 -10.87 -5.42 10.57
CA GLN A 417 -10.14 -4.16 10.58
C GLN A 417 -11.08 -3.03 10.12
N GLY A 418 -11.00 -1.87 10.77
CA GLY A 418 -11.81 -0.71 10.46
C GLY A 418 -13.32 -1.02 10.45
N SER A 419 -14.04 -0.46 9.49
CA SER A 419 -15.50 -0.63 9.33
C SER A 419 -15.94 -1.97 8.74
N ASN A 420 -15.01 -2.87 8.37
CA ASN A 420 -15.34 -4.13 7.69
C ASN A 420 -16.35 -5.01 8.44
N LYS A 421 -16.26 -5.06 9.77
CA LYS A 421 -17.23 -5.79 10.60
C LYS A 421 -18.62 -5.19 10.52
N THR A 422 -18.72 -3.87 10.55
CA THR A 422 -19.98 -3.13 10.44
C THR A 422 -20.62 -3.38 9.09
N VAL A 423 -19.84 -3.29 8.00
CA VAL A 423 -20.28 -3.61 6.64
C VAL A 423 -20.75 -5.06 6.53
N ALA A 424 -19.99 -6.01 7.08
CA ALA A 424 -20.36 -7.43 7.06
C ALA A 424 -21.67 -7.70 7.77
N MET A 425 -21.88 -7.09 8.95
CA MET A 425 -23.13 -7.21 9.70
C MET A 425 -24.32 -6.59 8.96
N ALA A 426 -24.13 -5.45 8.32
CA ALA A 426 -25.16 -4.79 7.52
C ALA A 426 -25.54 -5.63 6.29
N LEU A 427 -24.59 -6.17 5.56
CA LEU A 427 -24.81 -7.07 4.43
C LEU A 427 -25.63 -8.32 4.87
N CYS A 428 -25.20 -9.00 5.92
CA CYS A 428 -25.92 -10.14 6.46
C CYS A 428 -27.36 -9.77 6.90
N GLY A 429 -27.54 -8.56 7.48
CA GLY A 429 -28.84 -8.03 7.84
C GLY A 429 -29.77 -7.82 6.64
N MET A 430 -29.25 -7.20 5.55
CA MET A 430 -30.01 -6.98 4.32
C MET A 430 -30.40 -8.30 3.64
N TRP A 431 -29.48 -9.23 3.53
CA TRP A 431 -29.75 -10.57 2.97
C TRP A 431 -30.80 -11.32 3.78
N GLY A 432 -30.67 -11.36 5.10
CA GLY A 432 -31.63 -12.02 5.96
C GLY A 432 -33.02 -11.35 5.97
N TYR A 433 -33.06 -10.01 5.87
CA TYR A 433 -34.33 -9.29 5.86
C TYR A 433 -35.13 -9.49 4.57
N TYR A 434 -34.48 -9.39 3.41
CA TYR A 434 -35.17 -9.45 2.12
C TYR A 434 -35.32 -10.87 1.56
N LEU A 435 -34.30 -11.70 1.74
CA LEU A 435 -34.27 -13.02 1.11
C LEU A 435 -34.59 -14.17 2.10
N GLY A 436 -34.51 -13.93 3.39
CA GLY A 436 -34.77 -14.93 4.44
C GLY A 436 -33.51 -15.60 4.87
#